data_3780e0292547ed41a3e6d4497f9121a0
#
_entry.id   3780e0292547ed41a3e6d4497f9121a0
#
_cell.length_a   1.000
_cell.length_b   1.000
_cell.length_c   1.000
_cell.angle_alpha   90.00
_cell.angle_beta   90.00
_cell.angle_gamma   90.00
#
_symmetry.space_group_name_H-M   'P 1'
#
loop_
_entity.id
_entity.type
_entity.pdbx_description
1 polymer ?
#
loop_
_entity_poly.entity_id
_entity_poly.type
_entity_poly.pdbx_seq_one_letter_code
_entity_poly.pdbx_strand_id
1 'polypeptide(L)'
;MTLIPPTDHKFAALHGAVWSGGSFVYVPKGVKLDFPLQSYFRLNAKGAGQFEHTLIIVEDDASLHFIEGCSAPKYNVANLHAGAVELFVGKRASLRYSTIENWSKNMYNLNTKRAVVQEGGA
;
A
#
# COMPACT_ATOMS: atom_id res chain seq x y z
N MET A 1 5.69 3.79 -11.67
CA MET A 1 5.07 4.62 -10.62
C MET A 1 4.41 5.79 -11.29
N THR A 2 3.11 5.76 -11.37
CA THR A 2 2.37 6.76 -12.14
C THR A 2 1.48 7.64 -11.28
N LEU A 3 0.98 7.10 -10.17
CA LEU A 3 0.09 7.86 -9.28
C LEU A 3 0.85 8.61 -8.19
N ILE A 4 2.02 8.11 -7.78
CA ILE A 4 2.84 8.71 -6.73
C ILE A 4 4.25 8.97 -7.28
N PRO A 5 4.43 9.99 -8.14
CA PRO A 5 5.75 10.30 -8.67
C PRO A 5 6.67 10.88 -7.57
N PRO A 6 7.99 10.65 -7.62
CA PRO A 6 8.94 11.20 -6.65
C PRO A 6 8.92 12.74 -6.54
N THR A 7 8.40 13.41 -7.54
CA THR A 7 8.27 14.88 -7.59
C THR A 7 7.07 15.43 -6.82
N ASP A 8 6.22 14.58 -6.29
CA ASP A 8 4.95 14.98 -5.67
C ASP A 8 5.16 15.73 -4.34
N HIS A 9 5.98 15.18 -3.46
CA HIS A 9 6.38 15.80 -2.21
C HIS A 9 7.63 15.11 -1.63
N LYS A 10 8.24 15.71 -0.60
CA LYS A 10 9.52 15.24 -0.04
C LYS A 10 9.54 13.76 0.40
N PHE A 11 8.42 13.23 0.91
CA PHE A 11 8.35 11.82 1.33
C PHE A 11 8.13 10.87 0.15
N ALA A 12 7.46 11.32 -0.92
CA ALA A 12 7.42 10.58 -2.18
C ALA A 12 8.80 10.54 -2.84
N ALA A 13 9.58 11.62 -2.75
CA ALA A 13 10.96 11.65 -3.21
C ALA A 13 11.86 10.69 -2.42
N LEU A 14 11.74 10.71 -1.09
CA LEU A 14 12.45 9.78 -0.20
C LEU A 14 12.07 8.33 -0.52
N HIS A 15 10.77 8.04 -0.61
CA HIS A 15 10.27 6.72 -0.97
C HIS A 15 10.84 6.27 -2.32
N GLY A 16 10.78 7.12 -3.35
CA GLY A 16 11.31 6.80 -4.68
C GLY A 16 12.82 6.52 -4.70
N ALA A 17 13.58 7.13 -3.78
CA ALA A 17 15.02 6.93 -3.69
C ALA A 17 15.42 5.63 -2.98
N VAL A 18 14.64 5.18 -1.99
CA VAL A 18 15.06 4.11 -1.07
C VAL A 18 14.04 2.98 -0.90
N TRP A 19 12.94 2.98 -1.65
CA TRP A 19 11.93 1.94 -1.51
C TRP A 19 12.51 0.55 -1.75
N SER A 20 12.05 -0.39 -0.95
CA SER A 20 12.50 -1.78 -1.01
C SER A 20 11.35 -2.70 -0.62
N GLY A 21 11.01 -3.63 -1.50
CA GLY A 21 9.93 -4.57 -1.30
C GLY A 21 8.53 -3.93 -1.42
N GLY A 22 7.52 -4.73 -1.13
CA GLY A 22 6.11 -4.35 -1.23
C GLY A 22 5.26 -5.50 -1.74
N SER A 23 4.00 -5.19 -2.06
CA SER A 23 3.04 -6.14 -2.61
C SER A 23 2.69 -5.78 -4.05
N PHE A 24 2.69 -6.77 -4.92
CA PHE A 24 2.14 -6.64 -6.26
C PHE A 24 0.97 -7.60 -6.44
N VAL A 25 -0.20 -7.07 -6.76
CA VAL A 25 -1.41 -7.87 -7.00
C VAL A 25 -2.02 -7.46 -8.33
N TYR A 26 -2.24 -8.43 -9.17
CA TYR A 26 -2.94 -8.27 -10.43
C TYR A 26 -4.12 -9.23 -10.50
N VAL A 27 -5.32 -8.69 -10.65
CA VAL A 27 -6.56 -9.46 -10.81
C VAL A 27 -7.04 -9.29 -12.24
N PRO A 28 -7.00 -10.36 -13.07
CA PRO A 28 -7.41 -10.30 -14.46
C PRO A 28 -8.90 -9.97 -14.62
N LYS A 29 -9.26 -9.48 -15.80
CA LYS A 29 -10.64 -9.15 -16.18
C LYS A 29 -11.63 -10.25 -15.84
N GLY A 30 -12.71 -9.89 -15.17
CA GLY A 30 -13.82 -10.78 -14.83
C GLY A 30 -13.54 -11.75 -13.68
N VAL A 31 -12.32 -11.79 -13.15
CA VAL A 31 -11.98 -12.65 -12.02
C VAL A 31 -12.52 -12.06 -10.71
N LYS A 32 -13.28 -12.86 -9.97
CA LYS A 32 -13.84 -12.47 -8.67
C LYS A 32 -13.26 -13.37 -7.59
N LEU A 33 -12.57 -12.76 -6.62
CA LEU A 33 -12.05 -13.52 -5.49
C LEU A 33 -13.05 -13.51 -4.33
N ASP A 34 -13.41 -14.70 -3.86
CA ASP A 34 -14.38 -14.90 -2.77
C ASP A 34 -13.74 -14.80 -1.38
N PHE A 35 -12.41 -14.73 -1.31
CA PHE A 35 -11.66 -14.59 -0.07
C PHE A 35 -10.67 -13.42 -0.17
N PRO A 36 -10.35 -12.77 0.97
CA PRO A 36 -9.39 -11.69 0.99
C PRO A 36 -7.97 -12.20 0.80
N LEU A 37 -7.17 -11.47 0.02
CA LEU A 37 -5.71 -11.59 0.04
C LEU A 37 -5.15 -10.71 1.15
N GLN A 38 -4.05 -11.15 1.77
CA GLN A 38 -3.43 -10.42 2.86
C GLN A 38 -1.93 -10.28 2.66
N SER A 39 -1.42 -9.09 2.97
CA SER A 39 0.00 -8.81 3.15
C SER A 39 0.25 -8.25 4.55
N TYR A 40 1.38 -8.59 5.14
CA TYR A 40 1.74 -8.10 6.47
C TYR A 40 3.19 -7.64 6.51
N PHE A 41 3.37 -6.37 6.85
CA PHE A 41 4.69 -5.73 6.99
C PHE A 41 5.01 -5.49 8.46
N ARG A 42 6.21 -5.91 8.88
CA ARG A 42 6.67 -5.68 10.23
C ARG A 42 8.04 -5.00 10.22
N LEU A 43 8.07 -3.77 10.71
CA LEU A 43 9.34 -3.09 10.97
C LEU A 43 9.98 -3.70 12.22
N ASN A 44 11.01 -4.51 12.07
CA ASN A 44 11.64 -5.28 13.14
C ASN A 44 13.09 -4.88 13.39
N ALA A 45 13.44 -3.62 13.15
CA ALA A 45 14.77 -3.08 13.37
C ALA A 45 14.72 -1.73 14.06
N LYS A 46 15.55 -1.57 15.09
CA LYS A 46 15.67 -0.32 15.85
C LYS A 46 16.29 0.77 15.00
N GLY A 47 15.67 1.97 14.97
CA GLY A 47 16.18 3.13 14.22
C GLY A 47 16.11 2.96 12.70
N ALA A 48 15.34 2.00 12.21
CA ALA A 48 15.18 1.76 10.77
C ALA A 48 13.99 2.52 10.18
N GLY A 49 14.01 2.65 8.86
CA GLY A 49 12.86 3.06 8.05
C GLY A 49 12.26 1.86 7.29
N GLN A 50 10.98 1.94 7.01
CA GLN A 50 10.27 1.01 6.14
C GLN A 50 9.63 1.79 5.00
N PHE A 51 9.88 1.36 3.76
CA PHE A 51 9.54 2.07 2.53
C PHE A 51 8.99 1.09 1.50
N GLU A 52 7.90 0.41 1.82
CA GLU A 52 7.27 -0.55 0.91
C GLU A 52 6.43 0.15 -0.16
N HIS A 53 6.34 -0.48 -1.33
CA HIS A 53 5.49 -0.05 -2.43
C HIS A 53 4.46 -1.12 -2.76
N THR A 54 3.21 -0.85 -2.48
CA THR A 54 2.08 -1.73 -2.85
C THR A 54 1.46 -1.24 -4.15
N LEU A 55 1.39 -2.13 -5.14
CA LEU A 55 0.70 -1.91 -6.40
C LEU A 55 -0.41 -2.94 -6.58
N ILE A 56 -1.64 -2.46 -6.70
CA ILE A 56 -2.81 -3.33 -6.94
C ILE A 56 -3.51 -2.89 -8.21
N ILE A 57 -3.69 -3.83 -9.13
CA ILE A 57 -4.43 -3.64 -10.37
C ILE A 57 -5.58 -4.63 -10.40
N VAL A 58 -6.81 -4.12 -10.42
CA VAL A 58 -8.03 -4.90 -10.57
C VAL A 58 -8.65 -4.53 -11.91
N GLU A 59 -8.59 -5.44 -12.85
CA GLU A 59 -9.08 -5.23 -14.22
C GLU A 59 -10.61 -5.14 -14.28
N ASP A 60 -11.15 -4.80 -15.45
CA ASP A 60 -12.58 -4.64 -15.68
C ASP A 60 -13.40 -5.86 -15.19
N ASP A 61 -14.56 -5.60 -14.59
CA ASP A 61 -15.51 -6.62 -14.13
C ASP A 61 -14.94 -7.57 -13.05
N ALA A 62 -13.76 -7.29 -12.50
CA ALA A 62 -13.08 -8.09 -11.48
C ALA A 62 -13.39 -7.61 -10.05
N SER A 63 -13.13 -8.45 -9.05
CA SER A 63 -13.28 -8.04 -7.65
C SER A 63 -12.21 -8.61 -6.74
N LEU A 64 -11.77 -7.78 -5.78
CA LEU A 64 -10.76 -8.12 -4.79
C LEU A 64 -11.07 -7.45 -3.45
N HIS A 65 -10.92 -8.20 -2.35
CA HIS A 65 -10.69 -7.64 -1.02
C HIS A 65 -9.23 -7.87 -0.64
N PHE A 66 -8.48 -6.78 -0.44
CA PHE A 66 -7.08 -6.83 -0.01
C PHE A 66 -6.92 -6.23 1.39
N ILE A 67 -6.23 -6.94 2.27
CA ILE A 67 -5.95 -6.51 3.64
C ILE A 67 -4.44 -6.32 3.79
N GLU A 68 -4.04 -5.12 4.16
CA GLU A 68 -2.65 -4.80 4.46
C GLU A 68 -2.47 -4.54 5.94
N GLY A 69 -1.64 -5.33 6.59
CA GLY A 69 -1.29 -5.19 7.99
C GLY A 69 0.11 -4.59 8.15
N CYS A 70 0.25 -3.60 9.03
CA CYS A 70 1.55 -3.00 9.35
C CYS A 70 1.73 -2.90 10.85
N SER A 71 2.93 -3.25 11.34
CA SER A 71 3.26 -3.08 12.76
C SER A 71 4.73 -2.80 13.02
N ALA A 72 5.01 -2.19 14.16
CA ALA A 72 6.37 -2.09 14.71
C ALA A 72 6.34 -2.30 16.23
N PRO A 73 7.32 -3.02 16.80
CA PRO A 73 7.49 -3.06 18.23
C PRO A 73 7.92 -1.69 18.78
N LYS A 74 7.78 -1.51 20.09
CA LYS A 74 8.22 -0.29 20.75
C LYS A 74 9.74 -0.30 20.91
N TYR A 75 10.39 0.70 20.30
CA TYR A 75 11.80 0.97 20.48
C TYR A 75 12.02 2.29 21.22
N ASN A 76 13.19 2.48 21.84
CA ASN A 76 13.58 3.74 22.53
C ASN A 76 14.08 4.82 21.56
N VAL A 77 13.90 4.64 20.28
CA VAL A 77 14.27 5.58 19.21
C VAL A 77 13.11 5.74 18.26
N ALA A 78 13.06 6.86 17.56
CA ALA A 78 12.09 7.08 16.51
C ALA A 78 12.37 6.14 15.31
N ASN A 79 11.30 5.66 14.72
CA ASN A 79 11.31 4.91 13.46
C ASN A 79 10.45 5.64 12.43
N LEU A 80 10.72 5.41 11.15
CA LEU A 80 10.00 6.02 10.04
C LEU A 80 9.34 4.95 9.17
N HIS A 81 8.06 5.16 8.88
CA HIS A 81 7.35 4.43 7.84
C HIS A 81 6.88 5.44 6.78
N ALA A 82 7.30 5.26 5.54
CA ALA A 82 6.87 6.08 4.41
C ALA A 82 6.57 5.18 3.21
N GLY A 83 5.51 4.41 3.33
CA GLY A 83 5.01 3.53 2.30
C GLY A 83 4.26 4.28 1.18
N ALA A 84 4.16 3.65 0.03
CA ALA A 84 3.36 4.12 -1.09
C ALA A 84 2.42 3.04 -1.57
N VAL A 85 1.16 3.40 -1.85
CA VAL A 85 0.14 2.49 -2.35
C VAL A 85 -0.51 3.08 -3.59
N GLU A 86 -0.40 2.37 -4.70
CA GLU A 86 -1.05 2.72 -5.97
C GLU A 86 -2.13 1.68 -6.30
N LEU A 87 -3.38 2.13 -6.47
CA LEU A 87 -4.52 1.28 -6.73
C LEU A 87 -5.14 1.65 -8.08
N PHE A 88 -5.31 0.66 -8.94
CA PHE A 88 -5.98 0.81 -10.23
C PHE A 88 -7.20 -0.09 -10.27
N VAL A 89 -8.38 0.52 -10.39
CA VAL A 89 -9.67 -0.18 -10.43
C VAL A 89 -10.30 0.05 -11.79
N GLY A 90 -10.46 -1.03 -12.54
CA GLY A 90 -11.04 -1.04 -13.89
C GLY A 90 -12.53 -0.75 -13.91
N LYS A 91 -13.10 -0.75 -15.10
CA LYS A 91 -14.53 -0.50 -15.29
C LYS A 91 -15.38 -1.58 -14.62
N ARG A 92 -16.39 -1.17 -13.85
CA ARG A 92 -17.29 -2.08 -13.10
C ARG A 92 -16.56 -3.07 -12.19
N ALA A 93 -15.30 -2.81 -11.88
CA ALA A 93 -14.51 -3.58 -10.93
C ALA A 93 -14.77 -3.12 -9.50
N SER A 94 -14.46 -3.98 -8.53
CA SER A 94 -14.61 -3.65 -7.12
C SER A 94 -13.33 -3.99 -6.34
N LEU A 95 -12.77 -3.00 -5.66
CA LEU A 95 -11.62 -3.19 -4.78
C LEU A 95 -11.95 -2.70 -3.36
N ARG A 96 -12.03 -3.63 -2.42
CA ARG A 96 -12.01 -3.29 -1.00
C ARG A 96 -10.57 -3.36 -0.50
N TYR A 97 -9.98 -2.20 -0.19
CA TYR A 97 -8.65 -2.10 0.40
C TYR A 97 -8.76 -1.73 1.88
N SER A 98 -8.30 -2.62 2.75
CA SER A 98 -8.35 -2.42 4.21
C SER A 98 -6.94 -2.37 4.78
N THR A 99 -6.64 -1.40 5.64
CA THR A 99 -5.37 -1.36 6.38
C THR A 99 -5.59 -1.53 7.87
N ILE A 100 -4.71 -2.32 8.49
CA ILE A 100 -4.66 -2.52 9.93
C ILE A 100 -3.26 -2.10 10.38
N GLU A 101 -3.17 -0.97 11.06
CA GLU A 101 -1.91 -0.39 11.47
C GLU A 101 -1.77 -0.41 13.00
N ASN A 102 -0.70 -1.03 13.49
CA ASN A 102 -0.39 -1.11 14.91
C ASN A 102 1.03 -0.62 15.18
N TRP A 103 1.16 0.70 15.27
CA TRP A 103 2.43 1.37 15.46
C TRP A 103 2.71 1.72 16.91
N SER A 104 3.97 1.76 17.29
CA SER A 104 4.40 2.35 18.55
C SER A 104 4.26 3.88 18.52
N LYS A 105 4.16 4.53 19.71
CA LYS A 105 3.93 5.98 19.82
C LYS A 105 5.09 6.85 19.29
N ASN A 106 6.28 6.29 19.10
CA ASN A 106 7.45 6.97 18.55
C ASN A 106 7.72 6.58 17.09
N MET A 107 6.69 6.18 16.36
CA MET A 107 6.72 5.92 14.93
C MET A 107 6.20 7.14 14.16
N TYR A 108 6.96 7.59 13.18
CA TYR A 108 6.46 8.50 12.15
C TYR A 108 5.88 7.68 11.02
N ASN A 109 4.56 7.80 10.82
CA ASN A 109 3.84 7.09 9.76
C ASN A 109 3.38 8.10 8.69
N LEU A 110 4.04 8.09 7.54
CA LEU A 110 3.92 9.09 6.47
C LEU A 110 3.59 8.40 5.14
N ASN A 111 2.49 7.68 5.11
CA ASN A 111 2.04 6.94 3.94
C ASN A 111 1.36 7.83 2.91
N THR A 112 1.56 7.49 1.64
CA THR A 112 0.85 8.07 0.51
C THR A 112 0.06 6.97 -0.20
N LYS A 113 -1.27 7.12 -0.28
CA LYS A 113 -2.15 6.15 -0.95
C LYS A 113 -2.97 6.87 -2.00
N ARG A 114 -2.96 6.36 -3.22
CA ARG A 114 -3.75 6.90 -4.35
C ARG A 114 -4.43 5.82 -5.14
N ALA A 115 -5.62 6.13 -5.61
CA ALA A 115 -6.40 5.25 -6.46
C ALA A 115 -6.88 5.97 -7.71
N VAL A 116 -6.92 5.24 -8.82
CA VAL A 116 -7.70 5.60 -10.00
C VAL A 116 -8.83 4.58 -10.11
N VAL A 117 -10.05 5.07 -10.19
CA VAL A 117 -11.26 4.26 -10.32
C VAL A 117 -11.94 4.64 -11.63
N GLN A 118 -12.14 3.67 -12.51
CA GLN A 118 -12.78 3.89 -13.80
C GLN A 118 -14.30 3.81 -13.69
N GLU A 119 -14.98 4.06 -14.80
CA GLU A 119 -16.44 4.13 -14.89
C GLU A 119 -17.13 2.91 -14.27
N GLY A 120 -18.05 3.14 -13.34
CA GLY A 120 -18.77 2.07 -12.63
C GLY A 120 -17.92 1.23 -11.67
N GLY A 121 -16.64 1.58 -11.48
CA GLY A 121 -15.79 0.95 -10.48
C GLY A 121 -16.06 1.46 -9.07
N ALA A 122 -15.65 0.69 -8.04
CA ALA A 122 -15.84 1.02 -6.63
C ALA A 122 -14.66 0.51 -5.75
#